data_ee8cc587011e6ad7cdab62cc02b700e2
#
_entry.id   ee8cc587011e6ad7cdab62cc02b700e2
#
_cell.length_a   1.000
_cell.length_b   1.000
_cell.length_c   1.000
_cell.angle_alpha   90.00
_cell.angle_beta   90.00
_cell.angle_gamma   90.00
#
_symmetry.space_group_name_H-M   'P 1'
#
loop_
_entity.id
_entity.type
_entity.pdbx_description
1 polymer ?
#
loop_
_entity_poly.entity_id
_entity_poly.type
_entity_poly.pdbx_seq_one_letter_code
_entity_poly.pdbx_strand_id
1 'polypeptide(L)'
;MNNSPSDYPETASGLHAASNPAEVLDLLMEGNRRFQSGTLAPHDYRSLIDSTANGQNPVAIVLSCIDSRVPVEQVFDTSVGDIFSARVAGNVIGATTLGGIEYAVGVSGVRLIVVLGHTRCGAATAAVEAVVKGHNPPQATECIHLPSILEKMAPLIDKDQLADF
;
A
#
# COMPACT_ATOMS: atom_id res chain seq x y z
N MET A 1 20.80 0.70 -15.40
CA MET A 1 21.89 0.15 -14.58
C MET A 1 21.35 -1.13 -13.98
N ASN A 2 21.89 -2.29 -14.40
CA ASN A 2 21.48 -3.59 -13.87
C ASN A 2 22.31 -3.85 -12.61
N ASN A 3 21.80 -3.46 -11.46
CA ASN A 3 22.38 -3.92 -10.21
C ASN A 3 21.94 -5.37 -9.96
N SER A 4 22.88 -6.24 -9.60
CA SER A 4 22.56 -7.61 -9.19
C SER A 4 21.77 -7.60 -7.88
N PRO A 5 20.84 -8.53 -7.64
CA PRO A 5 20.18 -8.68 -6.34
C PRO A 5 21.16 -8.81 -5.16
N SER A 6 22.39 -9.28 -5.41
CA SER A 6 23.46 -9.40 -4.41
C SER A 6 24.09 -8.06 -3.97
N ASP A 7 23.79 -6.97 -4.66
CA ASP A 7 24.37 -5.64 -4.38
C ASP A 7 23.61 -4.87 -3.29
N TYR A 8 22.51 -5.44 -2.79
CA TYR A 8 21.69 -4.82 -1.74
C TYR A 8 21.92 -5.53 -0.40
N PRO A 9 21.98 -4.78 0.71
CA PRO A 9 22.13 -5.38 2.03
C PRO A 9 20.93 -6.27 2.34
N GLU A 10 21.20 -7.41 2.99
CA GLU A 10 20.11 -8.19 3.58
C GLU A 10 19.40 -7.34 4.63
N THR A 11 18.15 -7.03 4.38
CA THR A 11 17.32 -6.41 5.39
C THR A 11 16.86 -7.46 6.41
N ALA A 12 16.49 -7.02 7.61
CA ALA A 12 15.99 -7.93 8.65
C ALA A 12 14.72 -8.70 8.21
N SER A 13 14.07 -8.23 7.13
CA SER A 13 12.89 -8.86 6.53
C SER A 13 13.19 -10.15 5.74
N GLY A 14 14.43 -10.35 5.26
CA GLY A 14 14.79 -11.46 4.37
C GLY A 14 14.09 -11.42 2.98
N LEU A 15 13.35 -10.37 2.67
CA LEU A 15 12.50 -10.25 1.47
C LEU A 15 13.28 -10.39 0.17
N HIS A 16 14.53 -9.94 0.12
CA HIS A 16 15.35 -9.99 -1.09
C HIS A 16 15.80 -11.42 -1.46
N ALA A 17 15.77 -12.36 -0.50
CA ALA A 17 16.06 -13.77 -0.76
C ALA A 17 14.88 -14.52 -1.41
N ALA A 18 13.67 -13.96 -1.37
CA ALA A 18 12.47 -14.59 -1.95
C ALA A 18 12.61 -14.75 -3.48
N SER A 19 12.31 -15.93 -3.98
CA SER A 19 12.48 -16.30 -5.40
C SER A 19 11.19 -16.17 -6.22
N ASN A 20 10.02 -16.14 -5.54
CA ASN A 20 8.70 -16.12 -6.17
C ASN A 20 7.69 -15.30 -5.36
N PRO A 21 6.53 -14.92 -5.95
CA PRO A 21 5.52 -14.11 -5.28
C PRO A 21 4.94 -14.70 -3.99
N ALA A 22 4.83 -16.03 -3.90
CA ALA A 22 4.29 -16.69 -2.71
C ALA A 22 5.24 -16.52 -1.52
N GLU A 23 6.54 -16.71 -1.72
CA GLU A 23 7.56 -16.47 -0.69
C GLU A 23 7.58 -15.00 -0.23
N VAL A 24 7.43 -14.04 -1.17
CA VAL A 24 7.31 -12.62 -0.81
C VAL A 24 6.09 -12.39 0.08
N LEU A 25 4.95 -12.97 -0.28
CA LEU A 25 3.73 -12.84 0.52
C LEU A 25 3.90 -13.44 1.92
N ASP A 26 4.49 -14.63 2.03
CA ASP A 26 4.73 -15.29 3.32
C ASP A 26 5.61 -14.43 4.23
N LEU A 27 6.68 -13.84 3.71
CA LEU A 27 7.56 -12.96 4.46
C LEU A 27 6.87 -11.65 4.89
N LEU A 28 6.04 -11.05 4.02
CA LEU A 28 5.20 -9.91 4.41
C LEU A 28 4.22 -10.27 5.53
N MET A 29 3.61 -11.46 5.45
CA MET A 29 2.70 -11.94 6.51
C MET A 29 3.44 -12.25 7.82
N GLU A 30 4.69 -12.69 7.78
CA GLU A 30 5.55 -12.82 8.96
C GLU A 30 5.86 -11.46 9.58
N GLY A 31 6.20 -10.46 8.77
CA GLY A 31 6.37 -9.08 9.23
C GLY A 31 5.11 -8.54 9.88
N ASN A 32 3.95 -8.79 9.28
CA ASN A 32 2.66 -8.41 9.87
C ASN A 32 2.40 -9.08 11.22
N ARG A 33 2.77 -10.36 11.40
CA ARG A 33 2.68 -11.02 12.71
C ARG A 33 3.56 -10.34 13.75
N ARG A 34 4.79 -9.92 13.39
CA ARG A 34 5.66 -9.15 14.30
C ARG A 34 5.06 -7.80 14.65
N PHE A 35 4.46 -7.10 13.68
CA PHE A 35 3.74 -5.85 13.92
C PHE A 35 2.59 -6.04 14.91
N GLN A 36 1.75 -7.05 14.73
CA GLN A 36 0.62 -7.35 15.61
C GLN A 36 1.04 -7.72 17.02
N SER A 37 2.18 -8.42 17.18
CA SER A 37 2.71 -8.82 18.50
C SER A 37 3.56 -7.75 19.18
N GLY A 38 3.84 -6.62 18.49
CA GLY A 38 4.70 -5.56 19.02
C GLY A 38 6.18 -5.94 19.07
N THR A 39 6.62 -6.90 18.25
CA THR A 39 8.00 -7.42 18.20
C THR A 39 8.70 -7.06 16.88
N LEU A 40 8.54 -5.81 16.44
CA LEU A 40 9.18 -5.33 15.21
C LEU A 40 10.69 -5.57 15.23
N ALA A 41 11.24 -5.89 14.05
CA ALA A 41 12.67 -6.02 13.87
C ALA A 41 13.38 -4.65 14.02
N PRO A 42 14.61 -4.62 14.53
CA PRO A 42 15.39 -3.39 14.55
C PRO A 42 15.83 -3.03 13.11
N HIS A 43 15.62 -1.76 12.71
CA HIS A 43 16.05 -1.25 11.42
C HIS A 43 17.11 -0.15 11.60
N ASP A 44 18.29 -0.32 11.02
CA ASP A 44 19.28 0.74 10.90
C ASP A 44 18.99 1.58 9.65
N TYR A 45 18.04 2.49 9.77
CA TYR A 45 17.60 3.35 8.65
C TYR A 45 18.76 4.15 8.04
N ARG A 46 19.75 4.55 8.82
CA ARG A 46 20.89 5.32 8.33
C ARG A 46 21.74 4.49 7.37
N SER A 47 22.11 3.32 7.78
CA SER A 47 22.88 2.37 6.96
C SER A 47 22.10 1.97 5.69
N LEU A 48 20.79 1.73 5.82
CA LEU A 48 19.93 1.36 4.70
C LEU A 48 19.77 2.49 3.66
N ILE A 49 19.64 3.75 4.10
CA ILE A 49 19.59 4.91 3.20
C ILE A 49 20.91 5.03 2.44
N ASP A 50 22.04 4.92 3.12
CA ASP A 50 23.36 5.03 2.50
C ASP A 50 23.59 3.90 1.48
N SER A 51 23.20 2.67 1.79
CA SER A 51 23.38 1.50 0.92
C SER A 51 22.44 1.51 -0.30
N THR A 52 21.25 2.11 -0.18
CA THR A 52 20.27 2.19 -1.28
C THR A 52 20.39 3.48 -2.10
N ALA A 53 21.34 4.36 -1.78
CA ALA A 53 21.49 5.67 -2.45
C ALA A 53 21.71 5.59 -3.97
N ASN A 54 22.33 4.52 -4.46
CA ASN A 54 22.64 4.32 -5.88
C ASN A 54 21.64 3.42 -6.61
N GLY A 55 20.63 2.89 -5.94
CA GLY A 55 19.60 2.03 -6.53
C GLY A 55 18.72 1.37 -5.49
N GLN A 56 17.66 0.73 -5.94
CA GLN A 56 16.70 0.02 -5.10
C GLN A 56 16.27 -1.28 -5.79
N ASN A 57 15.89 -2.28 -4.99
CA ASN A 57 15.43 -3.58 -5.49
C ASN A 57 14.15 -4.03 -4.75
N PRO A 58 13.07 -3.25 -4.81
CA PRO A 58 11.83 -3.61 -4.12
C PRO A 58 11.24 -4.89 -4.67
N VAL A 59 10.71 -5.74 -3.79
CA VAL A 59 10.15 -7.06 -4.18
C VAL A 59 8.64 -7.04 -4.31
N ALA A 60 7.98 -6.04 -3.75
CA ALA A 60 6.54 -5.84 -3.81
C ALA A 60 6.16 -4.37 -4.00
N ILE A 61 4.95 -4.14 -4.49
CA ILE A 61 4.27 -2.84 -4.40
C ILE A 61 2.98 -3.02 -3.60
N VAL A 62 2.76 -2.13 -2.62
CA VAL A 62 1.56 -2.12 -1.79
C VAL A 62 0.72 -0.90 -2.13
N LEU A 63 -0.48 -1.13 -2.68
CA LEU A 63 -1.51 -0.10 -2.82
C LEU A 63 -2.31 -0.04 -1.52
N SER A 64 -2.33 1.12 -0.86
CA SER A 64 -3.01 1.32 0.41
C SER A 64 -3.66 2.69 0.54
N CYS A 65 -4.44 2.88 1.60
CA CYS A 65 -5.03 4.17 1.93
C CYS A 65 -3.97 5.17 2.43
N ILE A 66 -4.26 6.48 2.25
CA ILE A 66 -3.46 7.56 2.88
C ILE A 66 -3.65 7.62 4.40
N ASP A 67 -4.51 6.81 4.99
CA ASP A 67 -4.78 6.81 6.43
C ASP A 67 -3.48 6.71 7.23
N SER A 68 -3.23 7.70 8.09
CA SER A 68 -1.98 7.83 8.85
C SER A 68 -1.75 6.71 9.87
N ARG A 69 -2.78 5.93 10.19
CA ARG A 69 -2.72 4.80 11.13
C ARG A 69 -2.21 3.51 10.47
N VAL A 70 -2.05 3.49 9.13
CA VAL A 70 -1.72 2.30 8.35
C VAL A 70 -0.48 2.55 7.47
N PRO A 71 0.69 2.88 8.04
CA PRO A 71 1.93 2.96 7.28
C PRO A 71 2.36 1.55 6.88
N VAL A 72 2.40 1.28 5.59
CA VAL A 72 2.56 -0.09 5.04
C VAL A 72 3.88 -0.73 5.44
N GLU A 73 4.94 0.07 5.53
CA GLU A 73 6.27 -0.38 5.94
C GLU A 73 6.25 -0.92 7.38
N GLN A 74 5.52 -0.25 8.27
CA GLN A 74 5.37 -0.73 9.66
C GLN A 74 4.42 -1.92 9.75
N VAL A 75 3.32 -1.91 8.98
CA VAL A 75 2.34 -3.00 8.97
C VAL A 75 2.96 -4.33 8.56
N PHE A 76 3.93 -4.29 7.64
CA PHE A 76 4.63 -5.47 7.16
C PHE A 76 6.05 -5.62 7.73
N ASP A 77 6.44 -4.74 8.68
CA ASP A 77 7.78 -4.75 9.29
C ASP A 77 8.90 -4.82 8.24
N THR A 78 8.74 -3.98 7.20
CA THR A 78 9.70 -3.83 6.10
C THR A 78 10.53 -2.57 6.28
N SER A 79 11.58 -2.42 5.50
CA SER A 79 12.52 -1.33 5.63
C SER A 79 12.73 -0.56 4.32
N VAL A 80 13.66 0.40 4.35
CA VAL A 80 14.04 1.21 3.18
C VAL A 80 14.52 0.31 2.04
N GLY A 81 13.90 0.44 0.88
CA GLY A 81 14.26 -0.31 -0.33
C GLY A 81 13.52 -1.64 -0.51
N ASP A 82 12.80 -2.15 0.50
CA ASP A 82 12.13 -3.45 0.46
C ASP A 82 10.88 -3.47 -0.42
N ILE A 83 10.06 -2.41 -0.35
CA ILE A 83 8.78 -2.33 -1.06
C ILE A 83 8.53 -0.94 -1.65
N PHE A 84 7.74 -0.89 -2.71
CA PHE A 84 7.08 0.34 -3.14
C PHE A 84 5.78 0.56 -2.38
N SER A 85 5.49 1.83 -2.07
CA SER A 85 4.30 2.27 -1.35
C SER A 85 3.47 3.19 -2.23
N ALA A 86 2.33 2.73 -2.73
CA ALA A 86 1.36 3.55 -3.45
C ALA A 86 0.15 3.84 -2.54
N ARG A 87 -0.02 5.10 -2.11
CA ARG A 87 -1.05 5.46 -1.14
C ARG A 87 -2.02 6.48 -1.71
N VAL A 88 -3.30 6.15 -1.66
CA VAL A 88 -4.39 7.01 -2.12
C VAL A 88 -5.64 6.77 -1.28
N ALA A 89 -6.40 7.81 -0.96
CA ALA A 89 -7.61 7.68 -0.15
C ALA A 89 -8.56 6.63 -0.74
N GLY A 90 -9.01 5.68 0.09
CA GLY A 90 -9.90 4.60 -0.34
C GLY A 90 -9.30 3.62 -1.35
N ASN A 91 -7.99 3.59 -1.51
CA ASN A 91 -7.29 2.72 -2.47
C ASN A 91 -7.78 2.88 -3.93
N VAL A 92 -8.32 4.06 -4.29
CA VAL A 92 -8.88 4.26 -5.62
C VAL A 92 -7.79 4.26 -6.70
N ILE A 93 -8.10 3.68 -7.85
CA ILE A 93 -7.17 3.56 -8.97
C ILE A 93 -7.45 4.67 -9.99
N GLY A 94 -6.39 5.38 -10.38
CA GLY A 94 -6.39 6.34 -11.48
C GLY A 94 -5.20 6.09 -12.39
N ALA A 95 -5.10 6.81 -13.51
CA ALA A 95 -4.03 6.64 -14.48
C ALA A 95 -2.63 6.75 -13.87
N THR A 96 -2.42 7.71 -12.95
CA THR A 96 -1.13 7.90 -12.25
C THR A 96 -0.81 6.76 -11.30
N THR A 97 -1.81 6.22 -10.57
CA THR A 97 -1.63 5.07 -9.69
C THR A 97 -1.29 3.82 -10.50
N LEU A 98 -2.01 3.60 -11.61
CA LEU A 98 -1.70 2.49 -12.53
C LEU A 98 -0.31 2.63 -13.13
N GLY A 99 0.08 3.82 -13.58
CA GLY A 99 1.43 4.07 -14.10
C GLY A 99 2.53 3.76 -13.07
N GLY A 100 2.30 4.06 -11.79
CA GLY A 100 3.21 3.66 -10.70
C GLY A 100 3.30 2.14 -10.52
N ILE A 101 2.18 1.43 -10.62
CA ILE A 101 2.15 -0.04 -10.54
C ILE A 101 2.83 -0.66 -11.78
N GLU A 102 2.55 -0.13 -12.98
CA GLU A 102 3.21 -0.58 -14.22
C GLU A 102 4.73 -0.37 -14.17
N TYR A 103 5.19 0.78 -13.64
CA TYR A 103 6.62 1.02 -13.41
C TYR A 103 7.22 0.00 -12.45
N ALA A 104 6.55 -0.25 -11.32
CA ALA A 104 7.02 -1.21 -10.33
C ALA A 104 7.19 -2.61 -10.94
N VAL A 105 6.19 -3.09 -11.67
CA VAL A 105 6.21 -4.44 -12.26
C VAL A 105 7.07 -4.48 -13.52
N GLY A 106 6.84 -3.57 -14.46
CA GLY A 106 7.43 -3.63 -15.80
C GLY A 106 8.86 -3.11 -15.89
N VAL A 107 9.24 -2.18 -15.03
CA VAL A 107 10.58 -1.54 -15.05
C VAL A 107 11.43 -2.02 -13.89
N SER A 108 10.88 -2.07 -12.68
CA SER A 108 11.65 -2.46 -11.48
C SER A 108 11.60 -3.96 -11.18
N GLY A 109 10.80 -4.74 -11.89
CA GLY A 109 10.75 -6.20 -11.74
C GLY A 109 10.08 -6.69 -10.45
N VAL A 110 9.23 -5.85 -9.85
CA VAL A 110 8.42 -6.23 -8.68
C VAL A 110 7.58 -7.46 -8.98
N ARG A 111 7.54 -8.40 -8.05
CA ARG A 111 6.92 -9.72 -8.26
C ARG A 111 5.53 -9.84 -7.66
N LEU A 112 5.15 -8.95 -6.74
CA LEU A 112 3.90 -9.02 -6.00
C LEU A 112 3.24 -7.65 -5.91
N ILE A 113 1.94 -7.59 -6.24
CA ILE A 113 1.09 -6.44 -5.97
C ILE A 113 0.18 -6.81 -4.79
N VAL A 114 0.22 -6.00 -3.74
CA VAL A 114 -0.66 -6.14 -2.57
C VAL A 114 -1.63 -4.97 -2.54
N VAL A 115 -2.92 -5.25 -2.34
CA VAL A 115 -3.94 -4.22 -2.06
C VAL A 115 -4.32 -4.34 -0.59
N LEU A 116 -3.90 -3.35 0.21
CA LEU A 116 -4.11 -3.34 1.66
C LEU A 116 -5.26 -2.40 2.03
N GLY A 117 -6.40 -2.97 2.40
CA GLY A 117 -7.51 -2.25 3.01
C GLY A 117 -7.36 -2.17 4.55
N HIS A 118 -8.19 -1.32 5.16
CA HIS A 118 -8.23 -1.20 6.62
C HIS A 118 -9.64 -0.89 7.12
N THR A 119 -9.90 -1.20 8.38
CA THR A 119 -11.16 -0.87 9.04
C THR A 119 -11.29 0.64 9.28
N ARG A 120 -12.53 1.14 9.34
CA ARG A 120 -12.83 2.55 9.60
C ARG A 120 -12.17 3.50 8.59
N CYS A 121 -12.15 3.12 7.32
CA CYS A 121 -11.66 3.97 6.25
C CYS A 121 -12.61 5.14 6.01
N GLY A 122 -12.14 6.39 6.23
CA GLY A 122 -12.96 7.58 6.06
C GLY A 122 -13.50 7.75 4.64
N ALA A 123 -12.71 7.42 3.61
CA ALA A 123 -13.15 7.47 2.22
C ALA A 123 -14.26 6.44 1.92
N ALA A 124 -14.13 5.21 2.45
CA ALA A 124 -15.16 4.18 2.28
C ALA A 124 -16.45 4.57 3.00
N THR A 125 -16.36 5.07 4.24
CA THR A 125 -17.53 5.58 4.98
C THR A 125 -18.22 6.70 4.22
N ALA A 126 -17.47 7.69 3.74
CA ALA A 126 -18.04 8.81 2.97
C ALA A 126 -18.70 8.36 1.66
N ALA A 127 -18.12 7.35 0.98
CA ALA A 127 -18.70 6.80 -0.25
C ALA A 127 -20.03 6.07 0.05
N VAL A 128 -20.08 5.24 1.09
CA VAL A 128 -21.32 4.57 1.54
C VAL A 128 -22.39 5.60 1.90
N GLU A 129 -22.05 6.61 2.69
CA GLU A 129 -22.99 7.67 3.06
C GLU A 129 -23.54 8.42 1.84
N ALA A 130 -22.68 8.74 0.86
CA ALA A 130 -23.10 9.39 -0.38
C ALA A 130 -24.09 8.53 -1.17
N VAL A 131 -23.85 7.23 -1.25
CA VAL A 131 -24.74 6.29 -1.97
C VAL A 131 -26.07 6.10 -1.23
N VAL A 132 -26.06 5.99 0.10
CA VAL A 132 -27.26 5.77 0.92
C VAL A 132 -28.12 7.03 0.98
N LYS A 133 -27.51 8.19 1.22
CA LYS A 133 -28.22 9.47 1.38
C LYS A 133 -28.49 10.17 0.04
N GLY A 134 -27.91 9.70 -1.05
CA GLY A 134 -28.11 10.28 -2.39
C GLY A 134 -27.49 11.66 -2.58
N HIS A 135 -26.51 12.06 -1.76
CA HIS A 135 -25.85 13.35 -1.87
C HIS A 135 -24.41 13.28 -1.35
N ASN A 136 -23.56 14.15 -1.88
CA ASN A 136 -22.19 14.29 -1.42
C ASN A 136 -22.13 14.78 0.04
N PRO A 137 -21.17 14.31 0.83
CA PRO A 137 -21.00 14.76 2.22
C PRO A 137 -20.92 16.30 2.30
N PRO A 138 -21.62 16.93 3.26
CA PRO A 138 -21.72 18.40 3.36
C PRO A 138 -20.37 19.13 3.52
N GLN A 139 -19.35 18.44 4.01
CA GLN A 139 -18.00 19.01 4.21
C GLN A 139 -17.15 19.00 2.93
N ALA A 140 -17.67 18.48 1.83
CA ALA A 140 -16.97 18.44 0.54
C ALA A 140 -17.10 19.75 -0.26
N THR A 141 -17.85 20.75 0.21
CA THR A 141 -18.14 21.97 -0.56
C THR A 141 -16.89 22.81 -0.89
N GLU A 142 -15.82 22.67 -0.11
CA GLU A 142 -14.53 23.33 -0.38
C GLU A 142 -13.49 22.40 -1.03
N CYS A 143 -13.76 21.09 -1.06
CA CYS A 143 -12.83 20.07 -1.57
C CYS A 143 -13.23 19.65 -2.98
N ILE A 144 -12.91 20.47 -3.96
CA ILE A 144 -13.37 20.29 -5.37
C ILE A 144 -12.91 18.98 -6.03
N HIS A 145 -11.86 18.32 -5.50
CA HIS A 145 -11.33 17.05 -6.01
C HIS A 145 -11.78 15.81 -5.24
N LEU A 146 -12.35 15.98 -4.04
CA LEU A 146 -12.86 14.85 -3.25
C LEU A 146 -13.96 14.03 -3.97
N PRO A 147 -14.88 14.63 -4.73
CA PRO A 147 -15.88 13.87 -5.48
C PRO A 147 -15.28 12.82 -6.41
N SER A 148 -14.11 13.06 -7.00
CA SER A 148 -13.47 12.10 -7.91
C SER A 148 -13.06 10.79 -7.23
N ILE A 149 -12.85 10.79 -5.91
CA ILE A 149 -12.60 9.59 -5.10
C ILE A 149 -13.92 8.85 -4.88
N LEU A 150 -14.95 9.58 -4.43
CA LEU A 150 -16.26 8.98 -4.12
C LEU A 150 -16.92 8.38 -5.37
N GLU A 151 -16.84 9.06 -6.52
CA GLU A 151 -17.36 8.58 -7.81
C GLU A 151 -16.73 7.26 -8.25
N LYS A 152 -15.46 7.03 -7.92
CA LYS A 152 -14.79 5.76 -8.21
C LYS A 152 -15.20 4.63 -7.27
N MET A 153 -15.59 4.95 -6.05
CA MET A 153 -16.00 3.98 -5.04
C MET A 153 -17.49 3.64 -5.12
N ALA A 154 -18.34 4.61 -5.47
CA ALA A 154 -19.79 4.45 -5.47
C ALA A 154 -20.30 3.25 -6.29
N PRO A 155 -19.79 2.96 -7.51
CA PRO A 155 -20.23 1.80 -8.29
C PRO A 155 -19.89 0.44 -7.66
N LEU A 156 -18.97 0.40 -6.70
CA LEU A 156 -18.53 -0.83 -6.02
C LEU A 156 -19.37 -1.14 -4.78
N ILE A 157 -20.29 -0.23 -4.40
CA ILE A 157 -21.11 -0.37 -3.20
C ILE A 157 -22.41 -1.06 -3.57
N ASP A 158 -22.57 -2.28 -3.06
CA ASP A 158 -23.80 -3.05 -3.18
C ASP A 158 -24.83 -2.56 -2.15
N LYS A 159 -25.90 -1.90 -2.64
CA LYS A 159 -26.95 -1.36 -1.79
C LYS A 159 -27.74 -2.42 -1.04
N ASP A 160 -27.84 -3.62 -1.61
CA ASP A 160 -28.59 -4.72 -0.99
C ASP A 160 -27.87 -5.29 0.23
N GLN A 161 -26.53 -5.10 0.30
CA GLN A 161 -25.73 -5.48 1.46
C GLN A 161 -25.67 -4.41 2.56
N LEU A 162 -26.25 -3.23 2.32
CA LEU A 162 -26.27 -2.12 3.26
C LEU A 162 -27.55 -2.03 4.12
N ALA A 163 -28.43 -3.00 4.02
CA ALA A 163 -29.70 -3.00 4.75
C ALA A 163 -29.54 -2.97 6.29
N ASP A 164 -28.34 -3.30 6.80
CA ASP A 164 -27.99 -3.34 8.22
C ASP A 164 -27.00 -2.21 8.63
N PHE A 165 -26.82 -1.17 7.81
CA PHE A 165 -25.86 -0.08 8.04
C PHE A 165 -26.50 1.16 8.65
#